data_d89f7b649a73c66c242c161bf1970f0f
#
_entry.id   d89f7b649a73c66c242c161bf1970f0f
#
_cell.length_a   1.000
_cell.length_b   1.000
_cell.length_c   1.000
_cell.angle_alpha   90.00
_cell.angle_beta   90.00
_cell.angle_gamma   90.00
#
_symmetry.space_group_name_H-M   'P 1'
#
loop_
_entity.id
_entity.type
_entity.pdbx_description
1 polymer ?
#
loop_
_entity_poly.entity_id
_entity_poly.type
_entity_poly.pdbx_seq_one_letter_code
_entity_poly.pdbx_strand_id
1 'polypeptide(L)'
;MPAEFLPTGAGRIRSDAMSNPDAFEEAAARSIAGGTERHREKALEQGRLPVRERVALLLDEGSFAEEGLLANWQEDGLGADGVVTGVGTVAGRPVAVMANDPTVKAGSWGAKTVEKILRIQERALERRIPIVYLVDSAGARITDQVKMFPGRRGAGRIFFNQVELSGVVPQVCVLFGPSAAGGAYIPAFCDVVIMRDGNASMYLGSPRMAEMVIGEQVTLEEMGGAKMHTGVSGCGHILVADDAEGIAAAQRHLSYLPSCFDDPAALAAPADSASALTNDQIPADENQQFDMRVVIDGVIDEGSFFEIHARWAKELVVGFARLNGEPIGIVANQPKVKGGVLFVDSADKAARHISLCNAFGLPILFLADVPGFMIGTAVERQGIIRHGAKMIAALSEATVPKISVIVRKAYGAGLYAMAGPAFEPDGVLALPGASIAVMGPQAAVNAVHLNRLQAIEDDGERERVTAELREEYAADIDLLHLASELIIDAIVEPEDLREELVKRFALASRRRRERTPRRSSVRPI
;
A
#
# COMPACT_ATOMS: atom_id res chain seq x y z
N MET A 1 -14.88 -20.89 -71.61
CA MET A 1 -13.94 -19.84 -71.95
C MET A 1 -13.99 -18.80 -70.86
N PRO A 2 -12.98 -18.70 -70.04
CA PRO A 2 -12.87 -17.76 -68.93
C PRO A 2 -12.05 -16.56 -69.32
N ALA A 3 -12.30 -15.44 -68.75
CA ALA A 3 -11.43 -14.27 -68.83
C ALA A 3 -10.79 -14.03 -67.47
N GLU A 4 -9.50 -14.02 -67.51
CA GLU A 4 -8.53 -13.69 -66.48
C GLU A 4 -8.77 -12.29 -65.93
N PHE A 5 -8.74 -12.16 -64.57
CA PHE A 5 -8.39 -10.90 -63.90
C PHE A 5 -7.28 -11.21 -62.88
N LEU A 6 -6.05 -10.97 -63.31
CA LEU A 6 -4.93 -10.81 -62.39
C LEU A 6 -4.83 -9.33 -61.99
N PRO A 7 -4.76 -8.98 -60.70
CA PRO A 7 -4.34 -7.66 -60.32
C PRO A 7 -2.80 -7.63 -60.28
N THR A 8 -2.23 -6.96 -61.29
CA THR A 8 -0.84 -6.49 -61.28
C THR A 8 -0.71 -5.35 -60.30
N GLY A 9 0.10 -5.55 -59.26
CA GLY A 9 0.44 -4.48 -58.32
C GLY A 9 1.06 -4.95 -57.00
N ALA A 10 1.78 -6.07 -57.01
CA ALA A 10 2.69 -6.35 -55.90
C ALA A 10 3.91 -5.45 -56.06
N GLY A 11 3.88 -4.29 -55.42
CA GLY A 11 5.07 -3.47 -55.26
C GLY A 11 6.15 -4.33 -54.58
N ARG A 12 7.22 -4.60 -55.29
CA ARG A 12 8.46 -5.17 -54.75
C ARG A 12 8.87 -4.26 -53.59
N ILE A 13 8.71 -4.74 -52.36
CA ILE A 13 9.43 -4.18 -51.20
C ILE A 13 10.91 -4.36 -51.57
N ARG A 14 11.59 -3.25 -51.80
CA ARG A 14 13.03 -3.24 -52.09
C ARG A 14 13.73 -3.83 -50.88
N SER A 15 14.50 -4.85 -51.11
CA SER A 15 15.40 -5.54 -50.17
C SER A 15 16.54 -4.65 -49.65
N ASP A 16 16.59 -3.37 -50.03
CA ASP A 16 17.69 -2.45 -49.73
C ASP A 16 17.55 -1.78 -48.36
N ALA A 17 16.46 -2.04 -47.61
CA ALA A 17 16.26 -1.48 -46.26
C ALA A 17 16.88 -2.34 -45.15
N MET A 18 17.50 -3.47 -45.44
CA MET A 18 18.00 -4.41 -44.42
C MET A 18 19.48 -4.29 -44.07
N SER A 19 20.19 -3.23 -44.44
CA SER A 19 21.62 -3.12 -44.15
C SER A 19 22.16 -1.70 -44.06
N ASN A 20 21.42 -0.78 -43.43
CA ASN A 20 22.02 0.49 -43.03
C ASN A 20 22.11 0.59 -41.50
N PRO A 21 23.24 0.20 -40.88
CA PRO A 21 23.45 0.38 -39.44
C PRO A 21 23.23 1.82 -38.97
N ASP A 22 23.64 2.80 -39.81
CA ASP A 22 23.50 4.23 -39.51
C ASP A 22 22.02 4.64 -39.32
N ALA A 23 21.09 4.07 -40.11
CA ALA A 23 19.65 4.36 -39.98
C ALA A 23 19.03 3.80 -38.68
N PHE A 24 19.53 2.66 -38.22
CA PHE A 24 19.10 2.12 -36.92
C PHE A 24 19.62 2.98 -35.76
N GLU A 25 20.89 3.35 -35.80
CA GLU A 25 21.52 4.19 -34.79
C GLU A 25 20.85 5.56 -34.71
N GLU A 26 20.52 6.18 -35.84
CA GLU A 26 19.77 7.44 -35.89
C GLU A 26 18.37 7.29 -35.30
N ALA A 27 17.62 6.25 -35.67
CA ALA A 27 16.29 5.98 -35.16
C ALA A 27 16.30 5.71 -33.65
N ALA A 28 17.28 4.94 -33.18
CA ALA A 28 17.46 4.67 -31.75
C ALA A 28 17.83 5.93 -30.99
N ALA A 29 18.78 6.73 -31.49
CA ALA A 29 19.17 8.00 -30.87
C ALA A 29 17.98 8.98 -30.74
N ARG A 30 17.16 9.12 -31.78
CA ARG A 30 15.94 9.94 -31.76
C ARG A 30 14.95 9.45 -30.71
N SER A 31 14.73 8.15 -30.63
CA SER A 31 13.82 7.55 -29.64
C SER A 31 14.34 7.71 -28.22
N ILE A 32 15.64 7.56 -27.99
CA ILE A 32 16.29 7.75 -26.70
C ILE A 32 16.25 9.22 -26.26
N ALA A 33 16.42 10.16 -27.19
CA ALA A 33 16.36 11.58 -26.89
C ALA A 33 14.99 12.02 -26.37
N GLY A 34 13.92 11.28 -26.65
CA GLY A 34 12.57 11.61 -26.19
C GLY A 34 11.98 12.84 -26.88
N GLY A 35 11.47 13.80 -26.08
CA GLY A 35 10.87 15.03 -26.57
C GLY A 35 11.89 16.06 -27.05
N THR A 36 11.40 17.27 -27.42
CA THR A 36 12.24 18.37 -27.88
C THR A 36 13.18 18.87 -26.79
N GLU A 37 14.31 19.44 -27.18
CA GLU A 37 15.30 20.01 -26.25
C GLU A 37 14.66 20.97 -25.24
N ARG A 38 13.81 21.88 -25.72
CA ARG A 38 13.04 22.80 -24.85
C ARG A 38 12.23 22.07 -23.77
N HIS A 39 11.63 20.91 -24.10
CA HIS A 39 10.84 20.16 -23.10
C HIS A 39 11.74 19.48 -22.07
N ARG A 40 12.92 19.01 -22.49
CA ARG A 40 13.93 18.41 -21.59
C ARG A 40 14.50 19.45 -20.63
N GLU A 41 14.91 20.64 -21.15
CA GLU A 41 15.39 21.76 -20.32
C GLU A 41 14.35 22.16 -19.27
N LYS A 42 13.09 22.34 -19.69
CA LYS A 42 12.00 22.67 -18.76
C LYS A 42 11.79 21.59 -17.68
N ALA A 43 11.92 20.33 -18.01
CA ALA A 43 11.80 19.24 -17.03
C ALA A 43 12.94 19.29 -16.00
N LEU A 44 14.18 19.53 -16.46
CA LEU A 44 15.36 19.73 -15.59
C LEU A 44 15.22 20.94 -14.68
N GLU A 45 14.75 22.10 -15.20
CA GLU A 45 14.46 23.29 -14.39
C GLU A 45 13.45 23.03 -13.26
N GLN A 46 12.53 22.08 -13.46
CA GLN A 46 11.56 21.63 -12.46
C GLN A 46 12.14 20.54 -11.52
N GLY A 47 13.44 20.26 -11.61
CA GLY A 47 14.10 19.23 -10.81
C GLY A 47 13.61 17.81 -11.12
N ARG A 48 13.07 17.56 -12.33
CA ARG A 48 12.62 16.25 -12.76
C ARG A 48 13.77 15.51 -13.43
N LEU A 49 13.98 14.26 -13.04
CA LEU A 49 14.93 13.40 -13.74
C LEU A 49 14.36 12.97 -15.09
N PRO A 50 15.21 12.83 -16.14
CA PRO A 50 14.84 12.17 -17.38
C PRO A 50 14.32 10.75 -17.13
N VAL A 51 13.36 10.31 -17.93
CA VAL A 51 12.70 9.00 -17.74
C VAL A 51 13.69 7.84 -17.68
N ARG A 52 14.74 7.86 -18.52
CA ARG A 52 15.75 6.78 -18.56
C ARG A 52 16.68 6.81 -17.35
N GLU A 53 16.92 7.97 -16.77
CA GLU A 53 17.64 8.09 -15.49
C GLU A 53 16.81 7.52 -14.33
N ARG A 54 15.49 7.79 -14.31
CA ARG A 54 14.58 7.16 -13.35
C ARG A 54 14.61 5.63 -13.45
N VAL A 55 14.61 5.09 -14.68
CA VAL A 55 14.72 3.64 -14.93
C VAL A 55 16.08 3.11 -14.50
N ALA A 56 17.16 3.82 -14.81
CA ALA A 56 18.52 3.44 -14.40
C ALA A 56 18.73 3.46 -12.89
N LEU A 57 18.12 4.41 -12.17
CA LEU A 57 18.15 4.44 -10.70
C LEU A 57 17.35 3.31 -10.06
N LEU A 58 16.28 2.86 -10.73
CA LEU A 58 15.44 1.76 -10.22
C LEU A 58 16.11 0.41 -10.34
N LEU A 59 16.79 0.17 -11.46
CA LEU A 59 17.28 -1.14 -11.85
C LEU A 59 18.79 -1.31 -11.58
N ASP A 60 19.22 -2.55 -11.42
CA ASP A 60 20.63 -2.90 -11.34
C ASP A 60 21.35 -2.50 -12.64
N GLU A 61 22.57 -2.02 -12.51
CA GLU A 61 23.37 -1.53 -13.64
C GLU A 61 23.49 -2.57 -14.75
N GLY A 62 23.22 -2.16 -16.00
CA GLY A 62 23.32 -3.00 -17.19
C GLY A 62 22.23 -4.07 -17.33
N SER A 63 21.26 -4.16 -16.42
CA SER A 63 20.24 -5.20 -16.44
C SER A 63 19.04 -4.89 -17.35
N PHE A 64 18.86 -3.65 -17.80
CA PHE A 64 17.65 -3.23 -18.50
C PHE A 64 17.60 -3.68 -19.95
N ALA A 65 16.59 -4.47 -20.29
CA ALA A 65 16.23 -4.85 -21.64
C ALA A 65 14.99 -4.07 -22.09
N GLU A 66 15.19 -2.96 -22.80
CA GLU A 66 14.10 -2.09 -23.29
C GLU A 66 13.32 -2.76 -24.41
N GLU A 67 11.99 -2.63 -24.40
CA GLU A 67 11.08 -3.13 -25.40
C GLU A 67 10.31 -2.00 -26.08
N GLY A 68 10.21 -2.07 -27.41
CA GLY A 68 9.45 -1.09 -28.20
C GLY A 68 10.12 0.29 -28.28
N LEU A 69 11.45 0.35 -28.20
CA LEU A 69 12.24 1.58 -28.35
C LEU A 69 11.84 2.37 -29.61
N LEU A 70 11.66 1.69 -30.74
CA LEU A 70 11.38 2.31 -32.03
C LEU A 70 9.89 2.58 -32.30
N ALA A 71 9.03 2.49 -31.26
CA ALA A 71 7.62 2.82 -31.45
C ALA A 71 7.47 4.30 -31.89
N ASN A 72 6.80 4.53 -33.02
CA ASN A 72 6.58 5.85 -33.63
C ASN A 72 7.88 6.67 -33.90
N TRP A 73 9.03 6.04 -34.06
CA TRP A 73 10.31 6.73 -34.30
C TRP A 73 10.30 7.64 -35.53
N GLN A 74 9.46 7.33 -36.54
CA GLN A 74 9.32 8.10 -37.77
C GLN A 74 8.56 9.43 -37.58
N GLU A 75 7.80 9.55 -36.47
CA GLU A 75 7.01 10.75 -36.20
C GLU A 75 7.79 11.70 -35.27
N ASP A 76 7.94 12.95 -35.70
CA ASP A 76 8.68 13.94 -34.92
C ASP A 76 8.06 14.18 -33.53
N GLY A 77 8.90 14.12 -32.51
CA GLY A 77 8.49 14.33 -31.13
C GLY A 77 7.63 13.21 -30.53
N LEU A 78 7.62 11.99 -31.14
CA LEU A 78 6.94 10.80 -30.62
C LEU A 78 7.90 9.64 -30.34
N GLY A 79 9.14 9.91 -29.99
CA GLY A 79 10.14 8.90 -29.66
C GLY A 79 9.63 7.91 -28.61
N ALA A 80 9.73 6.60 -28.90
CA ALA A 80 9.20 5.50 -28.07
C ALA A 80 7.71 5.64 -27.69
N ASP A 81 6.97 6.52 -28.35
CA ASP A 81 5.59 6.95 -28.09
C ASP A 81 5.34 7.43 -26.65
N GLY A 82 6.34 8.09 -26.02
CA GLY A 82 6.23 8.68 -24.69
C GLY A 82 6.14 7.69 -23.54
N VAL A 83 6.52 6.44 -23.75
CA VAL A 83 6.60 5.45 -22.68
C VAL A 83 7.79 4.51 -22.89
N VAL A 84 8.61 4.35 -21.87
CA VAL A 84 9.71 3.37 -21.81
C VAL A 84 9.17 2.12 -21.12
N THR A 85 9.33 0.96 -21.74
CA THR A 85 8.92 -0.34 -21.17
C THR A 85 10.04 -1.36 -21.35
N GLY A 86 10.17 -2.26 -20.42
CA GLY A 86 11.19 -3.32 -20.49
C GLY A 86 11.26 -4.11 -19.19
N VAL A 87 12.22 -5.01 -19.11
CA VAL A 87 12.51 -5.83 -17.94
C VAL A 87 13.96 -5.61 -17.54
N GLY A 88 14.20 -5.49 -16.24
CA GLY A 88 15.53 -5.45 -15.63
C GLY A 88 15.51 -6.17 -14.30
N THR A 89 16.51 -5.93 -13.47
CA THR A 89 16.56 -6.51 -12.12
C THR A 89 16.62 -5.42 -11.05
N VAL A 90 16.08 -5.71 -9.87
CA VAL A 90 16.24 -4.95 -8.64
C VAL A 90 16.80 -5.91 -7.59
N ALA A 91 18.01 -5.64 -7.12
CA ALA A 91 18.74 -6.54 -6.22
C ALA A 91 18.77 -8.00 -6.75
N GLY A 92 19.07 -8.15 -8.05
CA GLY A 92 19.15 -9.43 -8.75
C GLY A 92 17.80 -10.06 -9.13
N ARG A 93 16.67 -9.52 -8.70
CA ARG A 93 15.33 -10.08 -9.00
C ARG A 93 14.71 -9.40 -10.22
N PRO A 94 14.18 -10.16 -11.20
CA PRO A 94 13.52 -9.60 -12.37
C PRO A 94 12.33 -8.71 -12.01
N VAL A 95 12.22 -7.55 -12.67
CA VAL A 95 11.13 -6.58 -12.50
C VAL A 95 10.75 -6.00 -13.85
N ALA A 96 9.47 -5.95 -14.15
CA ALA A 96 8.91 -5.25 -15.31
C ALA A 96 8.77 -3.76 -15.01
N VAL A 97 9.06 -2.91 -15.99
CA VAL A 97 9.00 -1.45 -15.84
C VAL A 97 8.14 -0.83 -16.92
N MET A 98 7.27 0.10 -16.50
CA MET A 98 6.56 1.05 -17.36
C MET A 98 6.86 2.45 -16.88
N ALA A 99 7.45 3.31 -17.70
CA ALA A 99 7.85 4.65 -17.33
C ALA A 99 7.38 5.68 -18.37
N ASN A 100 6.55 6.64 -17.98
CA ASN A 100 6.13 7.73 -18.87
C ASN A 100 7.27 8.74 -19.07
N ASP A 101 7.44 9.18 -20.32
CA ASP A 101 8.31 10.30 -20.67
C ASP A 101 7.50 11.59 -20.79
N PRO A 102 7.50 12.49 -19.79
CA PRO A 102 6.74 13.72 -19.83
C PRO A 102 7.24 14.70 -20.90
N THR A 103 8.44 14.49 -21.46
CA THR A 103 8.98 15.34 -22.54
C THR A 103 8.33 15.04 -23.89
N VAL A 104 7.74 13.83 -24.05
CA VAL A 104 7.00 13.40 -25.24
C VAL A 104 5.50 13.60 -25.04
N LYS A 105 4.92 14.65 -25.63
CA LYS A 105 3.49 14.96 -25.52
C LYS A 105 2.97 14.93 -24.07
N ALA A 106 3.78 15.43 -23.11
CA ALA A 106 3.47 15.41 -21.68
C ALA A 106 3.16 14.00 -21.13
N GLY A 107 3.82 12.96 -21.62
CA GLY A 107 3.60 11.56 -21.21
C GLY A 107 2.22 11.01 -21.57
N SER A 108 1.46 11.69 -22.43
CA SER A 108 0.08 11.31 -22.75
C SER A 108 0.01 10.02 -23.58
N TRP A 109 -1.10 9.30 -23.46
CA TRP A 109 -1.29 8.00 -24.08
C TRP A 109 -1.79 8.10 -25.50
N GLY A 110 -1.04 7.55 -26.45
CA GLY A 110 -1.45 7.26 -27.80
C GLY A 110 -1.65 5.74 -28.00
N ALA A 111 -1.92 5.35 -29.25
CA ALA A 111 -2.18 3.94 -29.56
C ALA A 111 -0.99 3.02 -29.24
N LYS A 112 0.23 3.46 -29.53
CA LYS A 112 1.44 2.66 -29.24
C LYS A 112 1.81 2.69 -27.77
N THR A 113 1.53 3.80 -27.07
CA THR A 113 1.69 3.88 -25.61
C THR A 113 0.83 2.82 -24.93
N VAL A 114 -0.47 2.74 -25.25
CA VAL A 114 -1.38 1.73 -24.69
C VAL A 114 -0.92 0.32 -25.00
N GLU A 115 -0.55 0.02 -26.25
CA GLU A 115 -0.07 -1.31 -26.64
C GLU A 115 1.20 -1.71 -25.88
N LYS A 116 2.17 -0.80 -25.69
CA LYS A 116 3.38 -1.06 -24.90
C LYS A 116 3.05 -1.35 -23.43
N ILE A 117 2.14 -0.58 -22.83
CA ILE A 117 1.68 -0.81 -21.44
C ILE A 117 1.02 -2.19 -21.33
N LEU A 118 0.13 -2.55 -22.24
CA LEU A 118 -0.50 -3.87 -22.23
C LEU A 118 0.52 -5.01 -22.34
N ARG A 119 1.49 -4.89 -23.24
CA ARG A 119 2.52 -5.91 -23.43
C ARG A 119 3.37 -6.12 -22.19
N ILE A 120 3.78 -5.04 -21.52
CA ILE A 120 4.61 -5.19 -20.32
C ILE A 120 3.82 -5.76 -19.13
N GLN A 121 2.53 -5.43 -19.02
CA GLN A 121 1.63 -6.03 -18.03
C GLN A 121 1.40 -7.53 -18.29
N GLU A 122 1.12 -7.90 -19.55
CA GLU A 122 0.96 -9.29 -19.97
C GLU A 122 2.25 -10.09 -19.70
N ARG A 123 3.42 -9.49 -19.94
CA ARG A 123 4.72 -10.10 -19.66
C ARG A 123 4.99 -10.26 -18.15
N ALA A 124 4.63 -9.25 -17.34
CA ALA A 124 4.76 -9.34 -15.89
C ALA A 124 3.90 -10.50 -15.33
N LEU A 125 2.68 -10.64 -15.84
CA LEU A 125 1.77 -11.72 -15.45
C LEU A 125 2.29 -13.11 -15.89
N GLU A 126 2.71 -13.24 -17.15
CA GLU A 126 3.21 -14.48 -17.72
C GLU A 126 4.47 -14.98 -17.00
N ARG A 127 5.41 -14.07 -16.74
CA ARG A 127 6.69 -14.38 -16.09
C ARG A 127 6.61 -14.38 -14.57
N ARG A 128 5.47 -13.97 -13.99
CA ARG A 128 5.27 -13.84 -12.54
C ARG A 128 6.33 -12.97 -11.87
N ILE A 129 6.56 -11.78 -12.42
CA ILE A 129 7.52 -10.81 -11.91
C ILE A 129 6.81 -9.51 -11.50
N PRO A 130 7.31 -8.80 -10.47
CA PRO A 130 6.77 -7.50 -10.07
C PRO A 130 6.75 -6.51 -11.23
N ILE A 131 5.82 -5.56 -11.17
CA ILE A 131 5.78 -4.45 -12.11
C ILE A 131 5.84 -3.11 -11.39
N VAL A 132 6.72 -2.22 -11.86
CA VAL A 132 6.86 -0.85 -11.36
C VAL A 132 6.39 0.13 -12.43
N TYR A 133 5.45 0.97 -12.07
CA TYR A 133 4.92 2.06 -12.87
C TYR A 133 5.55 3.38 -12.41
N LEU A 134 6.39 3.99 -13.25
CA LEU A 134 6.97 5.32 -13.07
C LEU A 134 6.11 6.32 -13.83
N VAL A 135 5.14 6.94 -13.14
CA VAL A 135 4.05 7.66 -13.79
C VAL A 135 4.29 9.18 -13.81
N ASP A 136 4.13 9.76 -14.99
CA ASP A 136 4.15 11.21 -15.23
C ASP A 136 3.39 11.47 -16.54
N SER A 137 2.05 11.57 -16.51
CA SER A 137 1.20 11.53 -17.70
C SER A 137 0.03 12.50 -17.63
N ALA A 138 -0.14 13.29 -18.67
CA ALA A 138 -1.30 14.16 -18.86
C ALA A 138 -2.60 13.41 -19.27
N GLY A 139 -2.57 12.07 -19.33
CA GLY A 139 -3.74 11.26 -19.69
C GLY A 139 -3.82 10.94 -21.19
N ALA A 140 -5.02 10.76 -21.73
CA ALA A 140 -5.26 10.31 -23.09
C ALA A 140 -5.04 11.39 -24.15
N ARG A 141 -4.40 11.04 -25.29
CA ARG A 141 -4.37 11.89 -26.49
C ARG A 141 -5.72 11.84 -27.19
N ILE A 142 -6.46 12.94 -27.13
CA ILE A 142 -7.80 13.03 -27.73
C ILE A 142 -7.75 12.78 -29.24
N THR A 143 -6.68 13.19 -29.92
CA THR A 143 -6.49 12.95 -31.36
C THR A 143 -6.39 11.47 -31.73
N ASP A 144 -5.99 10.62 -30.80
CA ASP A 144 -5.83 9.18 -31.00
C ASP A 144 -6.98 8.35 -30.41
N GLN A 145 -8.02 8.99 -29.90
CA GLN A 145 -9.08 8.36 -29.10
C GLN A 145 -9.67 7.09 -29.73
N VAL A 146 -9.95 7.08 -31.03
CA VAL A 146 -10.56 5.93 -31.70
C VAL A 146 -9.65 4.70 -31.70
N LYS A 147 -8.33 4.93 -31.83
CA LYS A 147 -7.32 3.85 -31.90
C LYS A 147 -6.91 3.32 -30.53
N MET A 148 -6.98 4.16 -29.48
CA MET A 148 -6.43 3.83 -28.17
C MET A 148 -7.48 3.60 -27.08
N PHE A 149 -8.72 4.07 -27.22
CA PHE A 149 -9.68 4.09 -26.11
C PHE A 149 -10.71 2.95 -26.12
N PRO A 150 -11.58 2.76 -27.17
CA PRO A 150 -12.75 1.88 -27.06
C PRO A 150 -12.48 0.41 -27.41
N GLY A 151 -11.29 0.09 -27.96
CA GLY A 151 -11.00 -1.25 -28.48
C GLY A 151 -10.73 -2.30 -27.41
N ARG A 152 -10.78 -3.59 -27.77
CA ARG A 152 -10.43 -4.70 -26.86
C ARG A 152 -8.99 -4.60 -26.31
N ARG A 153 -8.07 -3.98 -27.03
CA ARG A 153 -6.73 -3.61 -26.61
C ARG A 153 -6.61 -2.09 -26.39
N GLY A 154 -7.68 -1.43 -26.01
CA GLY A 154 -7.71 -0.02 -25.66
C GLY A 154 -7.32 0.22 -24.20
N ALA A 155 -7.33 1.48 -23.79
CA ALA A 155 -6.89 1.94 -22.47
C ALA A 155 -7.59 1.21 -21.29
N GLY A 156 -8.86 0.85 -21.44
CA GLY A 156 -9.59 0.09 -20.42
C GLY A 156 -8.98 -1.29 -20.12
N ARG A 157 -8.28 -1.88 -21.09
CA ARG A 157 -7.60 -3.16 -20.89
C ARG A 157 -6.43 -3.06 -19.90
N ILE A 158 -5.82 -1.89 -19.75
CA ILE A 158 -4.76 -1.63 -18.77
C ILE A 158 -5.28 -1.95 -17.36
N PHE A 159 -6.46 -1.45 -17.01
CA PHE A 159 -7.06 -1.66 -15.69
C PHE A 159 -7.51 -3.10 -15.48
N PHE A 160 -8.07 -3.72 -16.51
CA PHE A 160 -8.39 -5.14 -16.48
C PHE A 160 -7.13 -5.97 -16.16
N ASN A 161 -6.03 -5.70 -16.85
CA ASN A 161 -4.76 -6.39 -16.61
C ASN A 161 -4.21 -6.13 -15.20
N GLN A 162 -4.35 -4.90 -14.65
CA GLN A 162 -3.95 -4.61 -13.28
C GLN A 162 -4.75 -5.42 -12.25
N VAL A 163 -6.04 -5.64 -12.50
CA VAL A 163 -6.85 -6.52 -11.65
C VAL A 163 -6.41 -7.99 -11.79
N GLU A 164 -6.04 -8.43 -13.00
CA GLU A 164 -5.47 -9.77 -13.21
C GLU A 164 -4.09 -9.95 -12.52
N LEU A 165 -3.28 -8.88 -12.45
CA LEU A 165 -1.99 -8.86 -11.76
C LEU A 165 -2.15 -8.78 -10.23
N SER A 166 -3.24 -8.19 -9.73
CA SER A 166 -3.46 -7.93 -8.30
C SER A 166 -3.43 -9.23 -7.48
N GLY A 167 -2.57 -9.26 -6.47
CA GLY A 167 -2.34 -10.41 -5.62
C GLY A 167 -1.63 -11.58 -6.34
N VAL A 168 -1.21 -11.40 -7.59
CA VAL A 168 -0.35 -12.38 -8.31
C VAL A 168 1.09 -11.93 -8.28
N VAL A 169 1.35 -10.68 -8.62
CA VAL A 169 2.67 -10.05 -8.55
C VAL A 169 2.56 -8.67 -7.90
N PRO A 170 3.59 -8.20 -7.19
CA PRO A 170 3.62 -6.86 -6.65
C PRO A 170 3.50 -5.79 -7.74
N GLN A 171 2.64 -4.80 -7.51
CA GLN A 171 2.42 -3.65 -8.38
C GLN A 171 2.77 -2.37 -7.64
N VAL A 172 3.83 -1.69 -8.03
CA VAL A 172 4.33 -0.47 -7.38
C VAL A 172 4.16 0.72 -8.30
N CYS A 173 3.59 1.81 -7.81
CA CYS A 173 3.54 3.07 -8.53
C CYS A 173 4.38 4.14 -7.84
N VAL A 174 5.28 4.78 -8.59
CA VAL A 174 5.93 6.03 -8.20
C VAL A 174 5.40 7.12 -9.12
N LEU A 175 4.71 8.08 -8.53
CA LEU A 175 4.08 9.18 -9.23
C LEU A 175 4.95 10.43 -9.10
N PHE A 176 5.56 10.85 -10.20
CA PHE A 176 6.47 11.98 -10.27
C PHE A 176 5.81 13.26 -10.78
N GLY A 177 4.74 13.12 -11.51
CA GLY A 177 3.98 14.20 -12.12
C GLY A 177 2.48 13.92 -12.07
N PRO A 178 1.69 14.50 -12.99
CA PRO A 178 0.27 14.25 -13.05
C PRO A 178 -0.05 12.81 -13.49
N SER A 179 -1.17 12.30 -12.99
CA SER A 179 -1.88 11.14 -13.53
C SER A 179 -3.35 11.52 -13.69
N ALA A 180 -3.69 11.98 -14.90
CA ALA A 180 -4.94 12.66 -15.18
C ALA A 180 -6.02 11.73 -15.73
N ALA A 181 -7.26 12.02 -15.42
CA ALA A 181 -8.47 11.34 -15.91
C ALA A 181 -8.41 9.82 -15.69
N GLY A 182 -8.66 9.01 -16.71
CA GLY A 182 -8.52 7.55 -16.60
C GLY A 182 -7.13 7.08 -16.16
N GLY A 183 -6.08 7.87 -16.42
CA GLY A 183 -4.73 7.56 -15.96
C GLY A 183 -4.61 7.45 -14.43
N ALA A 184 -5.43 8.20 -13.67
CA ALA A 184 -5.44 8.16 -12.22
C ALA A 184 -5.76 6.77 -11.63
N TYR A 185 -6.35 5.88 -12.42
CA TYR A 185 -6.62 4.52 -11.97
C TYR A 185 -5.38 3.61 -12.00
N ILE A 186 -4.32 3.92 -12.79
CA ILE A 186 -3.07 3.13 -12.74
C ILE A 186 -2.50 3.12 -11.31
N PRO A 187 -2.20 4.27 -10.67
CA PRO A 187 -1.77 4.25 -9.28
C PRO A 187 -2.80 3.61 -8.34
N ALA A 188 -4.10 3.90 -8.52
CA ALA A 188 -5.14 3.40 -7.61
C ALA A 188 -5.23 1.86 -7.54
N PHE A 189 -4.89 1.14 -8.61
CA PHE A 189 -4.84 -0.32 -8.63
C PHE A 189 -3.51 -0.91 -8.13
N CYS A 190 -2.48 -0.09 -7.90
CA CYS A 190 -1.20 -0.59 -7.37
C CYS A 190 -1.27 -0.88 -5.88
N ASP A 191 -0.41 -1.79 -5.42
CA ASP A 191 -0.30 -2.17 -4.01
C ASP A 191 0.22 -1.02 -3.14
N VAL A 192 1.14 -0.24 -3.69
CA VAL A 192 1.66 0.98 -3.07
C VAL A 192 1.74 2.12 -4.09
N VAL A 193 1.40 3.33 -3.63
CA VAL A 193 1.48 4.57 -4.41
C VAL A 193 2.41 5.54 -3.67
N ILE A 194 3.55 5.82 -4.26
CA ILE A 194 4.56 6.75 -3.76
C ILE A 194 4.41 8.05 -4.55
N MET A 195 4.24 9.18 -3.88
CA MET A 195 3.96 10.45 -4.51
C MET A 195 5.02 11.49 -4.20
N ARG A 196 5.59 12.11 -5.23
CA ARG A 196 6.53 13.21 -5.08
C ARG A 196 5.81 14.50 -4.67
N ASP A 197 6.28 15.14 -3.61
CA ASP A 197 5.74 16.41 -3.11
C ASP A 197 5.87 17.53 -4.17
N GLY A 198 4.86 18.39 -4.22
CA GLY A 198 4.84 19.61 -5.05
C GLY A 198 4.74 19.37 -6.56
N ASN A 199 4.71 18.12 -7.03
CA ASN A 199 4.65 17.81 -8.46
C ASN A 199 3.70 16.67 -8.82
N ALA A 200 3.63 15.61 -8.01
CA ALA A 200 2.72 14.50 -8.26
C ALA A 200 1.27 14.88 -7.97
N SER A 201 0.37 14.45 -8.84
CA SER A 201 -1.07 14.64 -8.65
C SER A 201 -1.88 13.54 -9.33
N MET A 202 -3.03 13.20 -8.73
CA MET A 202 -4.03 12.30 -9.31
C MET A 202 -5.39 12.98 -9.29
N TYR A 203 -6.13 12.92 -10.39
CA TYR A 203 -7.45 13.55 -10.46
C TYR A 203 -8.25 13.05 -11.66
N LEU A 204 -9.58 13.00 -11.56
CA LEU A 204 -10.46 12.60 -12.66
C LEU A 204 -10.72 13.78 -13.61
N GLY A 205 -10.96 14.95 -13.08
CA GLY A 205 -11.11 16.19 -13.84
C GLY A 205 -10.12 17.25 -13.37
N SER A 206 -9.63 18.10 -14.28
CA SER A 206 -8.74 19.19 -13.90
C SER A 206 -9.47 20.29 -13.11
N PRO A 207 -8.78 21.16 -12.35
CA PRO A 207 -9.39 22.32 -11.70
C PRO A 207 -10.25 23.16 -12.65
N ARG A 208 -9.78 23.35 -13.89
CA ARG A 208 -10.54 24.06 -14.92
C ARG A 208 -11.87 23.35 -15.26
N MET A 209 -11.88 22.01 -15.27
CA MET A 209 -13.13 21.26 -15.47
C MET A 209 -14.07 21.39 -14.27
N ALA A 210 -13.54 21.36 -13.03
CA ALA A 210 -14.33 21.60 -11.84
C ALA A 210 -14.98 22.99 -11.86
N GLU A 211 -14.23 24.02 -12.22
CA GLU A 211 -14.78 25.38 -12.40
C GLU A 211 -15.87 25.43 -13.47
N MET A 212 -15.65 24.81 -14.64
CA MET A 212 -16.63 24.82 -15.74
C MET A 212 -17.90 24.02 -15.44
N VAL A 213 -17.82 22.90 -14.73
CA VAL A 213 -18.95 21.95 -14.56
C VAL A 213 -19.73 22.23 -13.26
N ILE A 214 -19.06 22.54 -12.18
CA ILE A 214 -19.68 22.72 -10.85
C ILE A 214 -19.38 24.08 -10.22
N GLY A 215 -18.63 24.98 -10.91
CA GLY A 215 -18.31 26.31 -10.42
C GLY A 215 -17.28 26.35 -9.29
N GLU A 216 -16.56 25.26 -9.03
CA GLU A 216 -15.57 25.17 -7.96
C GLU A 216 -14.22 25.73 -8.41
N GLN A 217 -13.73 26.75 -7.70
CA GLN A 217 -12.39 27.30 -7.90
C GLN A 217 -11.44 26.68 -6.88
N VAL A 218 -10.53 25.86 -7.34
CA VAL A 218 -9.61 25.06 -6.51
C VAL A 218 -8.25 24.94 -7.22
N THR A 219 -7.17 24.85 -6.46
CA THR A 219 -5.85 24.55 -7.02
C THR A 219 -5.70 23.05 -7.28
N LEU A 220 -4.79 22.67 -8.17
CA LEU A 220 -4.49 21.27 -8.43
C LEU A 220 -3.96 20.55 -7.18
N GLU A 221 -3.14 21.24 -6.38
CA GLU A 221 -2.58 20.68 -5.14
C GLU A 221 -3.67 20.39 -4.09
N GLU A 222 -4.65 21.30 -3.94
CA GLU A 222 -5.78 21.11 -3.02
C GLU A 222 -6.71 20.00 -3.47
N MET A 223 -6.97 19.87 -4.77
CA MET A 223 -7.92 18.93 -5.32
C MET A 223 -7.34 17.51 -5.49
N GLY A 224 -6.07 17.40 -5.89
CA GLY A 224 -5.49 16.11 -6.28
C GLY A 224 -3.97 16.01 -6.08
N GLY A 225 -3.37 16.90 -5.28
CA GLY A 225 -1.94 16.91 -5.02
C GLY A 225 -1.46 15.80 -4.08
N ALA A 226 -0.15 15.64 -4.01
CA ALA A 226 0.49 14.58 -3.23
C ALA A 226 0.15 14.66 -1.74
N LYS A 227 0.15 15.85 -1.14
CA LYS A 227 -0.18 16.05 0.28
C LYS A 227 -1.63 15.71 0.58
N MET A 228 -2.55 16.07 -0.31
CA MET A 228 -3.97 15.76 -0.16
C MET A 228 -4.18 14.24 -0.22
N HIS A 229 -3.63 13.56 -1.21
CA HIS A 229 -3.82 12.11 -1.34
C HIS A 229 -3.11 11.30 -0.26
N THR A 230 -1.95 11.74 0.23
CA THR A 230 -1.23 11.01 1.29
C THR A 230 -1.71 11.35 2.70
N GLY A 231 -2.49 12.43 2.90
CA GLY A 231 -2.92 12.89 4.21
C GLY A 231 -4.42 12.94 4.43
N VAL A 232 -5.22 12.98 3.37
CA VAL A 232 -6.69 13.15 3.46
C VAL A 232 -7.44 11.98 2.81
N SER A 233 -7.18 11.68 1.53
CA SER A 233 -7.95 10.66 0.82
C SER A 233 -7.43 9.23 0.99
N GLY A 234 -6.17 9.05 1.44
CA GLY A 234 -5.55 7.74 1.54
C GLY A 234 -5.19 7.08 0.20
N CYS A 235 -5.44 7.74 -0.95
CA CYS A 235 -5.06 7.18 -2.26
C CYS A 235 -3.54 7.14 -2.48
N GLY A 236 -2.78 8.05 -1.85
CA GLY A 236 -1.32 8.03 -1.79
C GLY A 236 -0.83 7.39 -0.51
N HIS A 237 0.17 6.53 -0.60
CA HIS A 237 0.67 5.77 0.55
C HIS A 237 1.89 6.43 1.20
N ILE A 238 2.80 6.97 0.39
CA ILE A 238 4.07 7.54 0.82
C ILE A 238 4.28 8.88 0.11
N LEU A 239 4.63 9.92 0.88
CA LEU A 239 5.05 11.21 0.37
C LEU A 239 6.57 11.26 0.38
N VAL A 240 7.19 11.63 -0.74
CA VAL A 240 8.64 11.75 -0.91
C VAL A 240 9.02 13.12 -1.43
N ALA A 241 10.23 13.58 -1.14
CA ALA A 241 10.68 14.92 -1.52
C ALA A 241 11.09 14.99 -3.00
N ASP A 242 11.71 13.95 -3.53
CA ASP A 242 12.25 13.95 -4.89
C ASP A 242 12.14 12.58 -5.59
N ASP A 243 12.63 12.53 -6.83
CA ASP A 243 12.56 11.35 -7.69
C ASP A 243 13.44 10.20 -7.13
N ALA A 244 14.59 10.50 -6.56
CA ALA A 244 15.52 9.49 -6.04
C ALA A 244 14.95 8.83 -4.77
N GLU A 245 14.40 9.62 -3.85
CA GLU A 245 13.72 9.09 -2.66
C GLU A 245 12.51 8.22 -3.05
N GLY A 246 11.75 8.63 -4.09
CA GLY A 246 10.63 7.85 -4.60
C GLY A 246 11.05 6.48 -5.14
N ILE A 247 12.15 6.42 -5.89
CA ILE A 247 12.71 5.19 -6.42
C ILE A 247 13.26 4.30 -5.30
N ALA A 248 13.98 4.88 -4.34
CA ALA A 248 14.48 4.14 -3.17
C ALA A 248 13.34 3.55 -2.34
N ALA A 249 12.23 4.28 -2.18
CA ALA A 249 11.03 3.78 -1.51
C ALA A 249 10.39 2.60 -2.26
N ALA A 250 10.37 2.64 -3.60
CA ALA A 250 9.89 1.53 -4.42
C ALA A 250 10.77 0.28 -4.29
N GLN A 251 12.09 0.44 -4.34
CA GLN A 251 13.05 -0.64 -4.12
C GLN A 251 12.90 -1.24 -2.71
N ARG A 252 12.77 -0.38 -1.69
CA ARG A 252 12.54 -0.80 -0.31
C ARG A 252 11.23 -1.57 -0.15
N HIS A 253 10.14 -1.12 -0.74
CA HIS A 253 8.86 -1.85 -0.74
C HIS A 253 9.01 -3.25 -1.36
N LEU A 254 9.63 -3.35 -2.53
CA LEU A 254 9.88 -4.62 -3.20
C LEU A 254 10.76 -5.57 -2.38
N SER A 255 11.64 -5.05 -1.51
CA SER A 255 12.52 -5.89 -0.70
C SER A 255 11.78 -6.73 0.35
N TYR A 256 10.57 -6.34 0.76
CA TYR A 256 9.74 -7.11 1.70
C TYR A 256 8.87 -8.16 1.02
N LEU A 257 8.59 -8.02 -0.28
CA LEU A 257 7.64 -8.86 -1.00
C LEU A 257 8.34 -9.94 -1.83
N PRO A 258 7.71 -11.08 -2.07
CA PRO A 258 8.19 -12.06 -3.04
C PRO A 258 8.06 -11.53 -4.48
N SER A 259 8.61 -12.24 -5.46
CA SER A 259 8.40 -11.90 -6.87
C SER A 259 6.97 -12.20 -7.33
N CYS A 260 6.35 -13.24 -6.79
CA CYS A 260 4.93 -13.54 -6.97
C CYS A 260 4.37 -14.24 -5.73
N PHE A 261 3.06 -14.40 -5.67
CA PHE A 261 2.35 -14.95 -4.51
C PHE A 261 2.76 -16.41 -4.14
N ASP A 262 3.33 -17.16 -5.07
CA ASP A 262 3.79 -18.54 -4.87
C ASP A 262 5.24 -18.63 -4.38
N ASP A 263 6.01 -17.54 -4.53
CA ASP A 263 7.40 -17.48 -4.12
C ASP A 263 7.52 -17.19 -2.62
N PRO A 264 8.59 -17.65 -1.96
CA PRO A 264 8.91 -17.17 -0.62
C PRO A 264 9.34 -15.70 -0.66
N ALA A 265 9.01 -14.96 0.39
CA ALA A 265 9.52 -13.60 0.54
C ALA A 265 11.06 -13.60 0.74
N ALA A 266 11.70 -12.55 0.27
CA ALA A 266 13.16 -12.42 0.38
C ALA A 266 13.59 -12.24 1.83
N LEU A 267 14.45 -13.11 2.32
CA LEU A 267 15.07 -13.01 3.64
C LEU A 267 16.22 -11.98 3.61
N ALA A 268 16.47 -11.36 4.75
CA ALA A 268 17.68 -10.57 5.00
C ALA A 268 18.53 -11.25 6.09
N ALA A 269 19.73 -10.74 6.30
CA ALA A 269 20.50 -11.15 7.45
C ALA A 269 19.74 -10.76 8.74
N PRO A 270 19.65 -11.65 9.74
CA PRO A 270 19.08 -11.30 11.04
C PRO A 270 19.83 -10.14 11.66
N ALA A 271 19.11 -9.24 12.32
CA ALA A 271 19.66 -8.15 13.11
C ALA A 271 18.92 -8.05 14.44
N ASP A 272 19.57 -7.45 15.44
CA ASP A 272 18.93 -7.15 16.72
C ASP A 272 17.95 -5.97 16.57
N SER A 273 17.13 -5.73 17.60
CA SER A 273 16.34 -4.49 17.69
C SER A 273 17.23 -3.31 18.06
N ALA A 274 16.80 -2.10 17.71
CA ALA A 274 17.54 -0.87 18.01
C ALA A 274 17.79 -0.67 19.53
N SER A 275 16.86 -1.12 20.35
CA SER A 275 16.93 -1.14 21.82
C SER A 275 16.02 -2.23 22.37
N ALA A 276 16.36 -2.77 23.55
CA ALA A 276 15.42 -3.63 24.25
C ALA A 276 14.19 -2.83 24.67
N LEU A 277 13.01 -3.42 24.50
CA LEU A 277 11.77 -2.85 25.05
C LEU A 277 11.79 -3.04 26.57
N THR A 278 11.38 -2.01 27.31
CA THR A 278 11.36 -2.02 28.77
C THR A 278 10.01 -1.56 29.32
N ASN A 279 9.67 -1.96 30.54
CA ASN A 279 8.39 -1.66 31.16
C ASN A 279 8.12 -0.14 31.30
N ASP A 280 9.15 0.67 31.53
CA ASP A 280 9.03 2.12 31.71
C ASP A 280 8.69 2.87 30.40
N GLN A 281 8.89 2.24 29.25
CA GLN A 281 8.52 2.81 27.95
C GLN A 281 7.02 2.70 27.65
N ILE A 282 6.29 1.83 28.38
CA ILE A 282 4.86 1.61 28.22
C ILE A 282 4.15 2.14 29.46
N PRO A 283 3.43 3.27 29.40
CA PRO A 283 2.73 3.82 30.54
C PRO A 283 1.71 2.84 31.13
N ALA A 284 1.75 2.64 32.45
CA ALA A 284 0.80 1.77 33.15
C ALA A 284 -0.64 2.32 33.12
N ASP A 285 -0.82 3.65 33.10
CA ASP A 285 -2.14 4.26 32.92
C ASP A 285 -2.57 4.13 31.46
N GLU A 286 -3.65 3.38 31.23
CA GLU A 286 -4.21 3.14 29.89
C GLU A 286 -4.70 4.43 29.18
N ASN A 287 -4.92 5.52 29.91
CA ASN A 287 -5.33 6.82 29.37
C ASN A 287 -4.13 7.70 29.00
N GLN A 288 -2.94 7.39 29.48
CA GLN A 288 -1.74 8.11 29.12
C GLN A 288 -1.35 7.79 27.68
N GLN A 289 -1.10 8.84 26.89
CA GLN A 289 -0.67 8.70 25.50
C GLN A 289 0.79 8.29 25.41
N PHE A 290 1.13 7.39 24.49
CA PHE A 290 2.50 7.07 24.10
C PHE A 290 2.55 6.72 22.62
N ASP A 291 3.76 6.70 22.05
CA ASP A 291 3.95 6.37 20.64
C ASP A 291 4.19 4.86 20.49
N MET A 292 3.28 4.14 19.85
CA MET A 292 3.39 2.69 19.64
C MET A 292 4.63 2.29 18.83
N ARG A 293 5.26 3.22 18.11
CA ARG A 293 6.51 2.95 17.40
C ARG A 293 7.65 2.54 18.33
N VAL A 294 7.61 2.96 19.59
CA VAL A 294 8.58 2.50 20.61
C VAL A 294 8.49 0.99 20.80
N VAL A 295 7.28 0.44 20.85
CA VAL A 295 7.07 -1.02 20.96
C VAL A 295 7.49 -1.71 19.66
N ILE A 296 7.14 -1.13 18.50
CA ILE A 296 7.55 -1.68 17.20
C ILE A 296 9.07 -1.77 17.13
N ASP A 297 9.77 -0.65 17.36
CA ASP A 297 11.25 -0.58 17.27
C ASP A 297 11.97 -1.50 18.28
N GLY A 298 11.31 -1.75 19.43
CA GLY A 298 11.84 -2.67 20.46
C GLY A 298 11.75 -4.15 20.09
N VAL A 299 10.90 -4.53 19.12
CA VAL A 299 10.69 -5.95 18.75
C VAL A 299 11.19 -6.33 17.37
N ILE A 300 11.32 -5.38 16.44
CA ILE A 300 11.77 -5.65 15.06
C ILE A 300 13.28 -5.50 14.89
N ASP A 301 13.80 -5.94 13.76
CA ASP A 301 15.19 -5.71 13.37
C ASP A 301 15.44 -4.21 13.16
N GLU A 302 16.56 -3.70 13.65
CA GLU A 302 16.91 -2.28 13.60
C GLU A 302 16.80 -1.70 12.18
N GLY A 303 16.15 -0.52 12.06
CA GLY A 303 15.99 0.21 10.81
C GLY A 303 15.09 -0.49 9.77
N SER A 304 14.51 -1.65 10.11
CA SER A 304 13.68 -2.40 9.16
C SER A 304 12.25 -1.87 9.03
N PHE A 305 11.75 -1.01 9.92
CA PHE A 305 10.37 -0.53 9.81
C PHE A 305 10.15 0.37 8.60
N PHE A 306 9.22 -0.01 7.73
CA PHE A 306 8.79 0.75 6.57
C PHE A 306 7.30 1.05 6.68
N GLU A 307 6.99 2.20 7.28
CA GLU A 307 5.61 2.62 7.54
C GLU A 307 4.89 3.01 6.25
N ILE A 308 3.68 2.52 6.07
CA ILE A 308 2.77 2.83 4.97
C ILE A 308 1.64 3.71 5.49
N HIS A 309 1.20 4.72 4.73
CA HIS A 309 0.16 5.66 5.15
C HIS A 309 0.47 6.42 6.46
N ALA A 310 1.73 6.77 6.70
CA ALA A 310 2.13 7.46 7.92
C ALA A 310 1.38 8.81 8.15
N ARG A 311 0.84 9.41 7.10
CA ARG A 311 0.16 10.70 7.12
C ARG A 311 -1.37 10.61 7.19
N TRP A 312 -1.95 9.44 6.86
CA TRP A 312 -3.39 9.19 6.82
C TRP A 312 -3.81 8.21 7.91
N ALA A 313 -5.01 8.39 8.49
CA ALA A 313 -5.55 7.55 9.57
C ALA A 313 -4.49 7.24 10.64
N LYS A 314 -3.94 8.30 11.23
CA LYS A 314 -2.74 8.24 12.08
C LYS A 314 -2.96 7.51 13.42
N GLU A 315 -4.21 7.27 13.80
CA GLU A 315 -4.60 6.48 14.98
C GLU A 315 -4.30 4.97 14.81
N LEU A 316 -3.89 4.56 13.60
CA LEU A 316 -3.42 3.22 13.29
C LEU A 316 -2.11 3.30 12.52
N VAL A 317 -1.12 2.49 12.89
CA VAL A 317 0.16 2.31 12.21
C VAL A 317 0.11 1.02 11.44
N VAL A 318 0.46 1.05 10.15
CA VAL A 318 0.67 -0.15 9.33
C VAL A 318 1.98 -0.03 8.57
N GLY A 319 2.62 -1.14 8.30
CA GLY A 319 3.87 -1.15 7.54
C GLY A 319 4.48 -2.55 7.47
N PHE A 320 5.65 -2.59 6.87
CA PHE A 320 6.48 -3.80 6.81
C PHE A 320 7.68 -3.64 7.75
N ALA A 321 8.12 -4.75 8.30
CA ALA A 321 9.33 -4.82 9.11
C ALA A 321 10.03 -6.15 8.88
N ARG A 322 11.16 -6.34 9.54
CA ARG A 322 11.82 -7.65 9.63
C ARG A 322 11.90 -8.08 11.08
N LEU A 323 11.71 -9.35 11.29
CA LEU A 323 11.87 -10.00 12.57
C LEU A 323 12.82 -11.19 12.37
N ASN A 324 14.04 -11.07 12.89
CA ASN A 324 15.11 -12.06 12.68
C ASN A 324 15.38 -12.33 11.18
N GLY A 325 15.39 -11.25 10.37
CA GLY A 325 15.60 -11.28 8.91
C GLY A 325 14.37 -11.63 8.09
N GLU A 326 13.29 -12.18 8.66
CA GLU A 326 12.06 -12.52 7.97
C GLU A 326 11.13 -11.31 7.83
N PRO A 327 10.58 -11.02 6.66
CA PRO A 327 9.65 -9.92 6.48
C PRO A 327 8.29 -10.23 7.09
N ILE A 328 7.74 -9.25 7.82
CA ILE A 328 6.41 -9.31 8.46
C ILE A 328 5.63 -8.03 8.18
N GLY A 329 4.30 -8.14 8.18
CA GLY A 329 3.39 -7.00 8.24
C GLY A 329 3.16 -6.57 9.70
N ILE A 330 3.02 -5.27 9.93
CA ILE A 330 2.67 -4.68 11.22
C ILE A 330 1.30 -4.02 11.10
N VAL A 331 0.42 -4.28 12.07
CA VAL A 331 -0.85 -3.55 12.28
C VAL A 331 -0.90 -3.18 13.76
N ALA A 332 -0.81 -1.89 14.09
CA ALA A 332 -0.67 -1.44 15.46
C ALA A 332 -1.56 -0.22 15.75
N ASN A 333 -2.28 -0.20 16.86
CA ASN A 333 -2.98 1.01 17.29
C ASN A 333 -1.97 2.07 17.72
N GLN A 334 -2.30 3.35 17.47
CA GLN A 334 -1.45 4.48 17.87
C GLN A 334 -2.14 5.30 18.96
N PRO A 335 -1.94 4.99 20.24
CA PRO A 335 -2.63 5.68 21.34
C PRO A 335 -2.28 7.16 21.46
N LYS A 336 -1.15 7.59 20.90
CA LYS A 336 -0.78 9.00 20.81
C LYS A 336 -1.76 9.83 19.96
N VAL A 337 -2.49 9.17 19.06
CA VAL A 337 -3.46 9.81 18.16
C VAL A 337 -4.85 9.28 18.47
N LYS A 338 -5.73 10.14 18.97
CA LYS A 338 -7.12 9.80 19.29
C LYS A 338 -7.27 8.53 20.16
N GLY A 339 -6.28 8.24 21.01
CA GLY A 339 -6.30 7.07 21.89
C GLY A 339 -6.26 5.71 21.20
N GLY A 340 -5.89 5.63 19.92
CA GLY A 340 -5.86 4.38 19.17
C GLY A 340 -7.25 3.85 18.76
N VAL A 341 -8.31 4.66 18.86
CA VAL A 341 -9.68 4.31 18.45
C VAL A 341 -9.73 4.06 16.95
N LEU A 342 -10.48 3.06 16.51
CA LEU A 342 -10.67 2.74 15.10
C LEU A 342 -11.79 3.60 14.47
N PHE A 343 -11.48 4.26 13.38
CA PHE A 343 -12.37 5.05 12.53
C PHE A 343 -12.60 4.38 11.18
N VAL A 344 -13.38 5.02 10.33
CA VAL A 344 -13.65 4.56 8.96
C VAL A 344 -12.34 4.37 8.17
N ASP A 345 -11.49 5.40 8.16
CA ASP A 345 -10.24 5.38 7.41
C ASP A 345 -9.22 4.40 7.98
N SER A 346 -9.13 4.27 9.31
CA SER A 346 -8.23 3.30 9.94
C SER A 346 -8.66 1.85 9.69
N ALA A 347 -9.96 1.60 9.63
CA ALA A 347 -10.49 0.29 9.26
C ALA A 347 -10.13 -0.08 7.80
N ASP A 348 -10.28 0.86 6.87
CA ASP A 348 -9.90 0.66 5.47
C ASP A 348 -8.38 0.50 5.31
N LYS A 349 -7.58 1.32 5.99
CA LYS A 349 -6.11 1.22 6.04
C LYS A 349 -5.64 -0.17 6.49
N ALA A 350 -6.22 -0.68 7.59
CA ALA A 350 -5.91 -2.01 8.09
C ALA A 350 -6.35 -3.09 7.11
N ALA A 351 -7.59 -3.04 6.62
CA ALA A 351 -8.13 -4.04 5.69
C ALA A 351 -7.26 -4.21 4.46
N ARG A 352 -6.80 -3.09 3.87
CA ARG A 352 -5.91 -3.10 2.71
C ARG A 352 -4.55 -3.73 3.04
N HIS A 353 -3.93 -3.33 4.16
CA HIS A 353 -2.62 -3.84 4.55
C HIS A 353 -2.65 -5.34 4.90
N ILE A 354 -3.68 -5.79 5.64
CA ILE A 354 -3.90 -7.21 5.93
C ILE A 354 -4.07 -8.00 4.64
N SER A 355 -4.88 -7.50 3.69
CA SER A 355 -5.10 -8.16 2.39
C SER A 355 -3.80 -8.26 1.58
N LEU A 356 -2.96 -7.21 1.60
CA LEU A 356 -1.66 -7.19 0.93
C LEU A 356 -0.70 -8.22 1.54
N CYS A 357 -0.58 -8.25 2.86
CA CYS A 357 0.24 -9.25 3.56
C CYS A 357 -0.24 -10.67 3.25
N ASN A 358 -1.56 -10.90 3.29
CA ASN A 358 -2.14 -12.20 2.98
C ASN A 358 -1.91 -12.62 1.52
N ALA A 359 -2.02 -11.69 0.56
CA ALA A 359 -1.81 -11.97 -0.85
C ALA A 359 -0.37 -12.47 -1.12
N PHE A 360 0.61 -11.89 -0.46
CA PHE A 360 2.02 -12.19 -0.68
C PHE A 360 2.66 -13.07 0.41
N GLY A 361 1.85 -13.66 1.28
CA GLY A 361 2.32 -14.67 2.23
C GLY A 361 3.12 -14.14 3.40
N LEU A 362 2.99 -12.85 3.75
CA LEU A 362 3.70 -12.23 4.87
C LEU A 362 2.96 -12.50 6.19
N PRO A 363 3.63 -13.02 7.23
CA PRO A 363 3.09 -13.08 8.59
C PRO A 363 2.72 -11.70 9.11
N ILE A 364 1.74 -11.59 9.99
CA ILE A 364 1.27 -10.29 10.51
C ILE A 364 1.36 -10.25 12.04
N LEU A 365 2.04 -9.22 12.55
CA LEU A 365 2.04 -8.86 13.96
C LEU A 365 1.01 -7.77 14.22
N PHE A 366 0.08 -8.06 15.13
CA PHE A 366 -0.89 -7.11 15.66
C PHE A 366 -0.43 -6.61 17.02
N LEU A 367 -0.36 -5.30 17.22
CA LEU A 367 -0.08 -4.65 18.50
C LEU A 367 -1.33 -3.88 18.92
N ALA A 368 -2.09 -4.46 19.82
CA ALA A 368 -3.39 -3.93 20.23
C ALA A 368 -3.26 -3.01 21.46
N ASP A 369 -3.71 -1.78 21.30
CA ASP A 369 -4.01 -0.83 22.36
C ASP A 369 -5.26 -0.05 21.92
N VAL A 370 -6.41 -0.72 21.95
CA VAL A 370 -7.63 -0.27 21.27
C VAL A 370 -8.81 -0.20 22.24
N PRO A 371 -9.40 1.00 22.42
CA PRO A 371 -10.62 1.16 23.23
C PRO A 371 -11.90 0.75 22.47
N GLY A 372 -11.79 0.42 21.16
CA GLY A 372 -12.90 0.02 20.30
C GLY A 372 -12.96 0.80 18.99
N PHE A 373 -14.08 0.64 18.28
CA PHE A 373 -14.44 1.51 17.16
C PHE A 373 -15.08 2.80 17.67
N MET A 374 -14.88 3.91 16.96
CA MET A 374 -15.54 5.17 17.27
C MET A 374 -17.04 5.04 17.11
N ILE A 375 -17.78 5.67 18.03
CA ILE A 375 -19.23 5.71 18.08
C ILE A 375 -19.75 7.13 17.85
N GLY A 376 -21.01 7.24 17.45
CA GLY A 376 -21.70 8.53 17.31
C GLY A 376 -22.14 8.82 15.88
N THR A 377 -23.06 9.77 15.77
CA THR A 377 -23.78 10.08 14.52
C THR A 377 -22.86 10.37 13.32
N ALA A 378 -21.72 11.02 13.55
CA ALA A 378 -20.79 11.39 12.47
C ALA A 378 -20.18 10.16 11.79
N VAL A 379 -19.67 9.18 12.56
CA VAL A 379 -19.04 7.97 12.02
C VAL A 379 -20.08 6.95 11.55
N GLU A 380 -21.26 6.89 12.18
CA GLU A 380 -22.37 6.06 11.67
C GLU A 380 -22.82 6.51 10.28
N ARG A 381 -22.95 7.82 10.05
CA ARG A 381 -23.27 8.38 8.73
C ARG A 381 -22.18 8.14 7.69
N GLN A 382 -20.92 8.00 8.09
CA GLN A 382 -19.82 7.61 7.24
C GLN A 382 -19.81 6.09 6.96
N GLY A 383 -20.61 5.31 7.71
CA GLY A 383 -20.72 3.86 7.54
C GLY A 383 -19.65 3.07 8.29
N ILE A 384 -19.32 3.46 9.54
CA ILE A 384 -18.32 2.78 10.37
C ILE A 384 -18.52 1.26 10.44
N ILE A 385 -19.78 0.80 10.53
CA ILE A 385 -20.12 -0.64 10.57
C ILE A 385 -19.65 -1.34 9.27
N ARG A 386 -19.89 -0.73 8.11
CA ARG A 386 -19.48 -1.28 6.82
C ARG A 386 -17.95 -1.35 6.70
N HIS A 387 -17.24 -0.30 7.12
CA HIS A 387 -15.79 -0.22 7.06
C HIS A 387 -15.13 -1.12 8.11
N GLY A 388 -15.67 -1.19 9.32
CA GLY A 388 -15.25 -2.17 10.33
C GLY A 388 -15.43 -3.61 9.85
N ALA A 389 -16.56 -3.91 9.17
CA ALA A 389 -16.78 -5.22 8.57
C ALA A 389 -15.74 -5.56 7.49
N LYS A 390 -15.24 -4.59 6.70
CA LYS A 390 -14.14 -4.83 5.74
C LYS A 390 -12.85 -5.27 6.46
N MET A 391 -12.49 -4.60 7.55
CA MET A 391 -11.30 -4.95 8.33
C MET A 391 -11.41 -6.35 8.92
N ILE A 392 -12.55 -6.67 9.54
CA ILE A 392 -12.82 -7.99 10.12
C ILE A 392 -12.85 -9.07 9.04
N ALA A 393 -13.43 -8.80 7.86
CA ALA A 393 -13.44 -9.72 6.74
C ALA A 393 -12.01 -10.00 6.23
N ALA A 394 -11.20 -8.96 6.01
CA ALA A 394 -9.80 -9.11 5.59
C ALA A 394 -8.99 -9.95 6.58
N LEU A 395 -9.19 -9.72 7.88
CA LEU A 395 -8.56 -10.49 8.94
C LEU A 395 -9.00 -11.97 8.93
N SER A 396 -10.30 -12.22 8.74
CA SER A 396 -10.87 -13.57 8.71
C SER A 396 -10.44 -14.37 7.48
N GLU A 397 -10.28 -13.68 6.32
CA GLU A 397 -9.79 -14.28 5.08
C GLU A 397 -8.27 -14.54 5.12
N ALA A 398 -7.54 -13.88 6.03
CA ALA A 398 -6.08 -14.01 6.09
C ALA A 398 -5.65 -15.40 6.59
N THR A 399 -4.92 -16.12 5.72
CA THR A 399 -4.39 -17.46 5.99
C THR A 399 -2.93 -17.45 6.44
N VAL A 400 -2.26 -16.32 6.36
CA VAL A 400 -0.90 -16.13 6.86
C VAL A 400 -0.83 -16.24 8.38
N PRO A 401 0.34 -16.59 8.96
CA PRO A 401 0.53 -16.56 10.40
C PRO A 401 0.18 -15.19 10.99
N LYS A 402 -0.55 -15.19 12.10
CA LYS A 402 -0.97 -13.99 12.82
C LYS A 402 -0.65 -14.13 14.30
N ILE A 403 0.02 -13.15 14.88
CA ILE A 403 0.22 -13.06 16.33
C ILE A 403 -0.36 -11.74 16.79
N SER A 404 -1.16 -11.78 17.85
CA SER A 404 -1.71 -10.60 18.50
C SER A 404 -1.05 -10.40 19.86
N VAL A 405 -0.57 -9.18 20.11
CA VAL A 405 -0.05 -8.76 21.41
C VAL A 405 -0.95 -7.66 21.96
N ILE A 406 -1.56 -7.92 23.10
CA ILE A 406 -2.32 -6.91 23.83
C ILE A 406 -1.34 -6.10 24.66
N VAL A 407 -1.08 -4.86 24.23
CA VAL A 407 -0.07 -4.01 24.85
C VAL A 407 -0.59 -3.41 26.17
N ARG A 408 -1.81 -2.83 26.16
CA ARG A 408 -2.48 -2.32 27.36
C ARG A 408 -3.96 -2.68 27.40
N LYS A 409 -4.70 -2.44 26.31
CA LYS A 409 -6.14 -2.71 26.27
C LYS A 409 -6.61 -3.21 24.90
N ALA A 410 -7.64 -4.04 24.93
CA ALA A 410 -8.38 -4.47 23.75
C ALA A 410 -9.86 -4.61 24.07
N TYR A 411 -10.66 -3.58 23.73
CA TYR A 411 -12.05 -3.52 24.14
C TYR A 411 -13.02 -3.72 22.97
N GLY A 412 -14.12 -4.42 23.25
CA GLY A 412 -15.24 -4.63 22.34
C GLY A 412 -14.84 -5.22 20.99
N ALA A 413 -15.45 -4.72 19.91
CA ALA A 413 -15.11 -5.15 18.55
C ALA A 413 -13.69 -4.72 18.11
N GLY A 414 -13.02 -3.84 18.85
CA GLY A 414 -11.59 -3.54 18.67
C GLY A 414 -10.72 -4.78 18.88
N LEU A 415 -11.00 -5.60 19.90
CA LEU A 415 -10.35 -6.89 20.11
C LEU A 415 -10.47 -7.78 18.87
N TYR A 416 -11.68 -7.84 18.29
CA TYR A 416 -11.93 -8.64 17.09
C TYR A 416 -11.11 -8.15 15.89
N ALA A 417 -11.11 -6.86 15.65
CA ALA A 417 -10.41 -6.21 14.55
C ALA A 417 -8.88 -6.32 14.65
N MET A 418 -8.32 -6.47 15.87
CA MET A 418 -6.90 -6.62 16.14
C MET A 418 -6.47 -8.08 16.37
N ALA A 419 -7.10 -9.01 15.68
CA ALA A 419 -6.81 -10.44 15.73
C ALA A 419 -6.94 -11.06 17.14
N GLY A 420 -8.02 -10.73 17.84
CA GLY A 420 -8.32 -11.38 19.11
C GLY A 420 -8.55 -12.89 18.99
N PRO A 421 -8.67 -13.62 20.11
CA PRO A 421 -8.66 -15.11 20.15
C PRO A 421 -9.64 -15.77 19.18
N ALA A 422 -10.83 -15.21 19.00
CA ALA A 422 -11.89 -15.75 18.14
C ALA A 422 -11.56 -15.71 16.63
N PHE A 423 -10.49 -15.00 16.22
CA PHE A 423 -10.07 -14.87 14.82
C PHE A 423 -8.87 -15.75 14.46
N GLU A 424 -8.66 -16.79 15.25
CA GLU A 424 -7.67 -17.84 15.04
C GLU A 424 -6.25 -17.31 14.78
N PRO A 425 -5.71 -16.39 15.60
CA PRO A 425 -4.28 -16.10 15.54
C PRO A 425 -3.46 -17.33 15.93
N ASP A 426 -2.20 -17.36 15.52
CA ASP A 426 -1.27 -18.42 15.91
C ASP A 426 -0.70 -18.18 17.33
N GLY A 427 -1.05 -17.07 17.96
CA GLY A 427 -0.77 -16.75 19.34
C GLY A 427 -1.43 -15.44 19.77
N VAL A 428 -1.95 -15.42 21.00
CA VAL A 428 -2.43 -14.21 21.69
C VAL A 428 -1.59 -14.01 22.93
N LEU A 429 -0.78 -12.96 22.90
CA LEU A 429 0.10 -12.56 24.00
C LEU A 429 -0.45 -11.32 24.69
N ALA A 430 -0.12 -11.14 25.95
CA ALA A 430 -0.43 -9.92 26.68
C ALA A 430 0.79 -9.43 27.44
N LEU A 431 1.01 -8.13 27.48
CA LEU A 431 2.00 -7.54 28.38
C LEU A 431 1.42 -7.43 29.80
N PRO A 432 2.25 -7.40 30.85
CA PRO A 432 1.77 -7.18 32.20
C PRO A 432 0.93 -5.91 32.31
N GLY A 433 -0.21 -5.99 32.99
CA GLY A 433 -1.17 -4.88 33.12
C GLY A 433 -2.11 -4.69 31.93
N ALA A 434 -2.05 -5.55 30.91
CA ALA A 434 -3.02 -5.53 29.82
C ALA A 434 -4.42 -5.95 30.29
N SER A 435 -5.46 -5.45 29.61
CA SER A 435 -6.85 -5.81 29.89
C SER A 435 -7.65 -6.10 28.62
N ILE A 436 -8.55 -7.07 28.73
CA ILE A 436 -9.46 -7.46 27.64
C ILE A 436 -10.88 -7.43 28.20
N ALA A 437 -11.77 -6.67 27.57
CA ALA A 437 -13.16 -6.52 28.05
C ALA A 437 -14.11 -6.16 26.91
N VAL A 438 -15.43 -6.26 27.19
CA VAL A 438 -16.45 -5.73 26.29
C VAL A 438 -16.33 -4.20 26.19
N MET A 439 -16.04 -3.53 27.30
CA MET A 439 -15.76 -2.09 27.38
C MET A 439 -14.88 -1.79 28.61
N GLY A 440 -14.19 -0.66 28.61
CA GLY A 440 -13.37 -0.28 29.75
C GLY A 440 -14.20 -0.08 31.03
N PRO A 441 -13.60 -0.25 32.25
CA PRO A 441 -14.30 -0.28 33.52
C PRO A 441 -15.21 0.93 33.76
N GLN A 442 -14.74 2.13 33.41
CA GLN A 442 -15.55 3.36 33.56
C GLN A 442 -16.82 3.33 32.69
N ALA A 443 -16.70 2.90 31.45
CA ALA A 443 -17.81 2.83 30.50
C ALA A 443 -18.79 1.72 30.91
N ALA A 444 -18.28 0.58 31.40
CA ALA A 444 -19.08 -0.55 31.86
C ALA A 444 -19.95 -0.16 33.06
N VAL A 445 -19.38 0.46 34.10
CA VAL A 445 -20.12 0.92 35.29
C VAL A 445 -21.19 1.93 34.91
N ASN A 446 -20.87 2.88 34.03
CA ASN A 446 -21.85 3.85 33.56
C ASN A 446 -22.98 3.20 32.75
N ALA A 447 -22.68 2.24 31.88
CA ALA A 447 -23.67 1.59 31.04
C ALA A 447 -24.62 0.69 31.83
N VAL A 448 -24.10 -0.06 32.81
CA VAL A 448 -24.86 -1.06 33.56
C VAL A 448 -25.58 -0.44 34.76
N HIS A 449 -24.94 0.51 35.44
CA HIS A 449 -25.40 1.03 36.76
C HIS A 449 -25.86 2.49 36.72
N LEU A 450 -26.05 3.10 35.53
CA LEU A 450 -26.42 4.51 35.38
C LEU A 450 -27.60 4.92 36.30
N ASN A 451 -28.72 4.18 36.24
CA ASN A 451 -29.91 4.49 36.98
C ASN A 451 -29.68 4.38 38.51
N ARG A 452 -28.87 3.37 38.94
CA ARG A 452 -28.50 3.21 40.36
C ARG A 452 -27.65 4.37 40.85
N LEU A 453 -26.68 4.78 40.09
CA LEU A 453 -25.78 5.89 40.43
C LEU A 453 -26.48 7.24 40.42
N GLN A 454 -27.40 7.46 39.48
CA GLN A 454 -28.22 8.69 39.44
C GLN A 454 -29.22 8.80 40.60
N ALA A 455 -29.63 7.68 41.20
CA ALA A 455 -30.52 7.67 42.37
C ALA A 455 -29.80 8.00 43.68
N ILE A 456 -28.48 8.04 43.73
CA ILE A 456 -27.68 8.44 44.90
C ILE A 456 -27.54 9.96 44.89
N GLU A 457 -28.17 10.61 45.86
CA GLU A 457 -28.19 12.08 45.99
C GLU A 457 -26.86 12.63 46.52
N ASP A 458 -26.18 11.90 47.40
CA ASP A 458 -24.87 12.29 47.96
C ASP A 458 -23.74 12.01 46.97
N ASP A 459 -23.00 13.05 46.60
CA ASP A 459 -21.90 12.95 45.62
C ASP A 459 -20.77 12.06 46.13
N GLY A 460 -20.43 12.12 47.44
CA GLY A 460 -19.37 11.31 48.03
C GLY A 460 -19.74 9.82 48.08
N GLU A 461 -21.00 9.50 48.38
CA GLU A 461 -21.50 8.12 48.35
C GLU A 461 -21.54 7.60 46.90
N ARG A 462 -21.96 8.44 45.95
CA ARG A 462 -21.95 8.07 44.52
C ARG A 462 -20.57 7.78 44.02
N GLU A 463 -19.55 8.56 44.38
CA GLU A 463 -18.15 8.31 44.02
C GLU A 463 -17.65 7.01 44.66
N ARG A 464 -17.94 6.73 45.93
CA ARG A 464 -17.57 5.49 46.61
C ARG A 464 -18.17 4.26 45.92
N VAL A 465 -19.49 4.27 45.68
CA VAL A 465 -20.19 3.17 45.01
C VAL A 465 -19.66 2.98 43.57
N THR A 466 -19.34 4.07 42.87
CA THR A 466 -18.73 3.99 41.52
C THR A 466 -17.35 3.33 41.57
N ALA A 467 -16.53 3.65 42.56
CA ALA A 467 -15.22 3.05 42.75
C ALA A 467 -15.30 1.54 43.06
N GLU A 468 -16.21 1.16 43.97
CA GLU A 468 -16.47 -0.24 44.32
C GLU A 468 -16.91 -1.07 43.08
N LEU A 469 -17.86 -0.54 42.31
CA LEU A 469 -18.33 -1.21 41.09
C LEU A 469 -17.23 -1.32 39.99
N ARG A 470 -16.31 -0.35 39.92
CA ARG A 470 -15.16 -0.42 39.04
C ARG A 470 -14.16 -1.49 39.47
N GLU A 471 -13.90 -1.58 40.78
CA GLU A 471 -12.99 -2.59 41.33
C GLU A 471 -13.56 -4.00 41.13
N GLU A 472 -14.87 -4.19 41.37
CA GLU A 472 -15.56 -5.45 41.10
C GLU A 472 -15.44 -5.84 39.60
N TYR A 473 -15.72 -4.91 38.68
CA TYR A 473 -15.57 -5.15 37.23
C TYR A 473 -14.10 -5.42 36.82
N ALA A 474 -13.15 -4.71 37.42
CA ALA A 474 -11.73 -4.90 37.14
C ALA A 474 -11.24 -6.29 37.56
N ALA A 475 -11.78 -6.88 38.60
CA ALA A 475 -11.46 -8.25 39.03
C ALA A 475 -11.88 -9.32 37.99
N ASP A 476 -13.02 -9.10 37.30
CA ASP A 476 -13.50 -10.03 36.25
C ASP A 476 -12.64 -10.00 35.00
N ILE A 477 -11.95 -8.90 34.74
CA ILE A 477 -11.07 -8.72 33.58
C ILE A 477 -9.58 -8.81 33.92
N ASP A 478 -9.26 -9.32 35.11
CA ASP A 478 -7.89 -9.54 35.55
C ASP A 478 -7.13 -10.46 34.59
N LEU A 479 -5.91 -10.08 34.25
CA LEU A 479 -5.10 -10.76 33.25
C LEU A 479 -4.77 -12.23 33.64
N LEU A 480 -4.52 -12.50 34.93
CA LEU A 480 -4.25 -13.86 35.41
C LEU A 480 -5.52 -14.72 35.32
N HIS A 481 -6.67 -14.14 35.62
CA HIS A 481 -7.95 -14.81 35.42
C HIS A 481 -8.15 -15.16 33.94
N LEU A 482 -7.99 -14.20 33.03
CA LEU A 482 -8.09 -14.43 31.58
C LEU A 482 -7.11 -15.49 31.08
N ALA A 483 -5.89 -15.53 31.62
CA ALA A 483 -4.92 -16.57 31.30
C ALA A 483 -5.36 -17.97 31.81
N SER A 484 -5.96 -18.02 33.02
CA SER A 484 -6.48 -19.29 33.58
C SER A 484 -7.65 -19.85 32.77
N GLU A 485 -8.43 -18.97 32.12
CA GLU A 485 -9.54 -19.32 31.22
C GLU A 485 -9.08 -19.59 29.76
N LEU A 486 -7.76 -19.59 29.51
CA LEU A 486 -7.15 -19.82 28.18
C LEU A 486 -7.59 -18.77 27.13
N ILE A 487 -7.89 -17.56 27.56
CA ILE A 487 -8.21 -16.44 26.65
C ILE A 487 -6.93 -15.88 26.00
N ILE A 488 -5.82 -15.95 26.73
CA ILE A 488 -4.49 -15.58 26.24
C ILE A 488 -3.54 -16.77 26.41
N ASP A 489 -2.57 -16.88 25.50
CA ASP A 489 -1.61 -17.99 25.48
C ASP A 489 -0.43 -17.76 26.44
N ALA A 490 -0.03 -16.50 26.65
CA ALA A 490 1.03 -16.15 27.58
C ALA A 490 0.99 -14.67 27.98
N ILE A 491 1.42 -14.39 29.20
CA ILE A 491 1.81 -13.07 29.69
C ILE A 491 3.32 -12.98 29.48
N VAL A 492 3.80 -11.92 28.83
CA VAL A 492 5.19 -11.78 28.40
C VAL A 492 5.71 -10.42 28.86
N GLU A 493 6.84 -10.40 29.56
CA GLU A 493 7.50 -9.14 29.90
C GLU A 493 7.98 -8.42 28.63
N PRO A 494 7.96 -7.09 28.59
CA PRO A 494 8.40 -6.33 27.42
C PRO A 494 9.81 -6.71 26.94
N GLU A 495 10.72 -6.95 27.86
CA GLU A 495 12.11 -7.35 27.59
C GLU A 495 12.22 -8.68 26.83
N ASP A 496 11.28 -9.61 27.04
CA ASP A 496 11.28 -10.95 26.45
C ASP A 496 10.41 -11.02 25.19
N LEU A 497 9.62 -9.97 24.89
CA LEU A 497 8.62 -9.99 23.84
C LEU A 497 9.22 -10.33 22.47
N ARG A 498 10.35 -9.72 22.10
CA ARG A 498 11.00 -9.99 20.82
C ARG A 498 11.36 -11.48 20.68
N GLU A 499 12.00 -12.07 21.68
CA GLU A 499 12.42 -13.47 21.64
C GLU A 499 11.20 -14.40 21.51
N GLU A 500 10.14 -14.12 22.24
CA GLU A 500 8.90 -14.89 22.18
C GLU A 500 8.23 -14.78 20.81
N LEU A 501 8.21 -13.60 20.20
CA LEU A 501 7.68 -13.40 18.83
C LEU A 501 8.49 -14.18 17.80
N VAL A 502 9.82 -14.14 17.86
CA VAL A 502 10.71 -14.92 16.95
C VAL A 502 10.39 -16.41 17.04
N LYS A 503 10.29 -16.96 18.26
CA LYS A 503 9.95 -18.38 18.48
C LYS A 503 8.59 -18.74 17.89
N ARG A 504 7.58 -17.94 18.18
CA ARG A 504 6.20 -18.23 17.74
C ARG A 504 6.03 -18.10 16.23
N PHE A 505 6.57 -17.08 15.60
CA PHE A 505 6.51 -16.96 14.13
C PHE A 505 7.27 -18.09 13.44
N ALA A 506 8.41 -18.53 13.95
CA ALA A 506 9.14 -19.67 13.42
C ALA A 506 8.35 -20.99 13.52
N LEU A 507 7.52 -21.17 14.56
CA LEU A 507 6.64 -22.31 14.71
C LEU A 507 5.40 -22.19 13.80
N ALA A 508 4.80 -21.00 13.73
CA ALA A 508 3.62 -20.73 12.92
C ALA A 508 3.88 -20.87 11.41
N SER A 509 5.10 -20.50 10.95
CA SER A 509 5.50 -20.64 9.55
C SER A 509 5.52 -22.09 9.07
N ARG A 510 5.63 -23.07 9.97
CA ARG A 510 5.55 -24.51 9.67
C ARG A 510 4.12 -24.99 9.48
N ARG A 511 3.12 -24.21 9.91
CA ARG A 511 1.70 -24.53 9.71
C ARG A 511 1.34 -24.31 8.25
N ARG A 512 1.28 -25.39 7.47
CA ARG A 512 0.68 -25.34 6.14
C ARG A 512 -0.83 -25.21 6.30
N ARG A 513 -1.35 -23.99 6.33
CA ARG A 513 -2.74 -23.78 5.96
C ARG A 513 -2.81 -24.05 4.46
N GLU A 514 -3.59 -25.03 4.04
CA GLU A 514 -3.86 -25.24 2.62
C GLU A 514 -4.40 -23.93 2.07
N ARG A 515 -3.55 -23.22 1.33
CA ARG A 515 -4.02 -22.10 0.53
C ARG A 515 -4.95 -22.69 -0.50
N THR A 516 -6.21 -22.26 -0.50
CA THR A 516 -7.08 -22.56 -1.63
C THR A 516 -6.34 -22.06 -2.88
N PRO A 517 -6.45 -22.75 -4.04
CA PRO A 517 -5.79 -22.35 -5.27
C PRO A 517 -6.27 -20.98 -5.81
N ARG A 518 -7.13 -20.30 -5.05
CA ARG A 518 -7.68 -18.99 -5.36
C ARG A 518 -6.71 -17.92 -4.89
N ARG A 519 -6.23 -17.09 -5.83
CA ARG A 519 -5.49 -15.87 -5.50
C ARG A 519 -6.34 -14.93 -4.65
N SER A 520 -5.72 -14.24 -3.69
CA SER A 520 -6.33 -13.16 -2.94
C SER A 520 -5.98 -11.83 -3.63
N SER A 521 -6.96 -11.15 -4.22
CA SER A 521 -6.71 -9.83 -4.81
C SER A 521 -6.60 -8.77 -3.72
N VAL A 522 -5.66 -7.81 -3.89
CA VAL A 522 -5.59 -6.60 -3.08
C VAL A 522 -6.54 -5.58 -3.67
N ARG A 523 -7.64 -5.34 -3.00
CA ARG A 523 -8.66 -4.41 -3.48
C ARG A 523 -8.30 -2.97 -3.11
N PRO A 524 -8.62 -1.97 -3.95
CA PRO A 524 -8.63 -0.56 -3.53
C PRO A 524 -9.56 -0.38 -2.32
N ILE A 525 -9.17 0.47 -1.39
CA ILE A 525 -9.98 0.77 -0.20
C ILE A 525 -11.10 1.77 -0.49
#